data_09dca506ed49b50324e40d2d9d9bc5cf
#
_entry.id   09dca506ed49b50324e40d2d9d9bc5cf
#
_cell.length_a   1.000
_cell.length_b   1.000
_cell.length_c   1.000
_cell.angle_alpha   90.00
_cell.angle_beta   90.00
_cell.angle_gamma   90.00
#
_symmetry.space_group_name_H-M   'P 1'
#
loop_
_entity.id
_entity.type
_entity.pdbx_description
1 polymer ?
#
loop_
_entity_poly.entity_id
_entity_poly.type
_entity_poly.pdbx_seq_one_letter_code
_entity_poly.pdbx_strand_id
1 'polypeptide(L)'
;MKTVVIIDALRTPIGKYKGSLSQVSAVDLGTHVTTQLLKRHSTISEEIDQVIFGNVLQAGNGQNPARQIAINSGLSHEIPAMTVNEVCGSGMKAVILAKQLIQLGEAEVLIAGGIENMSQAPKLQRFNYETESYDAPFSSMMYDGLTDAFSGQAMGLTAENVAEKYHVTREEQDQFSVHSQLKAAQAQAEGIFADEIAPLEVSGTLVEKDEGIRPNSSVEKLGTLKTVFKEDGTVTAGNASTINDGASALIIASQEYAEANGLPYLAIIRDSVEVGIDPAYMGISPIKAIQKLLVRNQLTTEEIDLYEINEAFAATSIVVQRELALPEEKVNIYGGGISLGHAIGATGARLLTSLSYQLNQKEKKYGVASLCIGGGLGLAMLLERPQQKKNSRFYQMSPEERLASLLNEGRISADTKKEFENTALSSQIANHMIENQISETEVPMGVGLHLTVDETDYLVPMATEEPSVIAALSNGAKIAQGFKTVSQQRLMRGQIVFYDVADPESLIDKLQVREAEIFQQAELSYPSIVKRGGGLRDLQYRAFDESFVSVDFLVDVKDAMGANIVNAMLEGVAELFREWFAEQ
;
A
#
# COMPACT_ATOMS: atom_id res chain seq x y z
N MET A 1 -13.05 -20.01 0.42
CA MET A 1 -13.38 -18.83 1.27
C MET A 1 -12.77 -17.61 0.58
N LYS A 2 -13.48 -16.47 0.58
CA LYS A 2 -12.97 -15.22 0.02
C LYS A 2 -11.68 -14.80 0.74
N THR A 3 -10.72 -14.26 0.00
CA THR A 3 -9.56 -13.58 0.58
C THR A 3 -10.00 -12.22 1.11
N VAL A 4 -9.54 -11.84 2.29
CA VAL A 4 -9.93 -10.58 2.95
C VAL A 4 -8.73 -9.66 3.04
N VAL A 5 -8.94 -8.39 2.73
CA VAL A 5 -7.89 -7.36 2.67
C VAL A 5 -8.23 -6.16 3.56
N ILE A 6 -7.20 -5.45 4.00
CA ILE A 6 -7.28 -4.14 4.63
C ILE A 6 -7.03 -3.11 3.54
N ILE A 7 -8.08 -2.40 3.13
CA ILE A 7 -7.97 -1.34 2.12
C ILE A 7 -7.14 -0.19 2.66
N ASP A 8 -7.54 0.36 3.80
CA ASP A 8 -6.85 1.46 4.48
C ASP A 8 -7.11 1.38 5.99
N ALA A 9 -6.30 2.05 6.77
CA ALA A 9 -6.40 2.06 8.22
C ALA A 9 -5.92 3.40 8.77
N LEU A 10 -6.61 3.92 9.78
CA LEU A 10 -6.22 5.14 10.48
C LEU A 10 -6.38 4.97 11.99
N ARG A 11 -5.62 5.76 12.73
CA ARG A 11 -5.80 5.94 14.17
C ARG A 11 -5.75 7.42 14.57
N THR A 12 -6.30 7.75 15.71
CA THR A 12 -5.99 9.03 16.35
C THR A 12 -4.55 9.01 16.89
N PRO A 13 -3.95 10.16 17.20
CA PRO A 13 -2.90 10.19 18.21
C PRO A 13 -3.41 9.48 19.49
N ILE A 14 -2.50 8.88 20.25
CA ILE A 14 -2.85 8.26 21.53
C ILE A 14 -2.66 9.31 22.64
N GLY A 15 -3.76 9.70 23.25
CA GLY A 15 -3.79 10.63 24.38
C GLY A 15 -3.40 9.95 25.68
N LYS A 16 -2.68 10.64 26.57
CA LYS A 16 -2.43 10.18 27.93
C LYS A 16 -3.64 10.46 28.83
N TYR A 17 -3.74 9.75 29.93
CA TYR A 17 -4.78 9.98 30.94
C TYR A 17 -4.85 11.45 31.34
N LYS A 18 -6.05 12.03 31.20
CA LYS A 18 -6.33 13.45 31.41
C LYS A 18 -5.49 14.39 30.52
N GLY A 19 -5.02 13.90 29.38
CA GLY A 19 -4.27 14.66 28.38
C GLY A 19 -5.15 15.37 27.36
N SER A 20 -4.60 15.63 26.18
CA SER A 20 -5.27 16.43 25.13
C SER A 20 -6.58 15.83 24.64
N LEU A 21 -6.70 14.49 24.60
CA LEU A 21 -7.91 13.82 24.14
C LEU A 21 -8.96 13.59 25.23
N SER A 22 -8.67 13.94 26.47
CA SER A 22 -9.53 13.64 27.63
C SER A 22 -10.92 14.24 27.56
N GLN A 23 -11.14 15.29 26.77
CA GLN A 23 -12.44 15.96 26.61
C GLN A 23 -13.20 15.47 25.35
N VAL A 24 -12.61 14.63 24.51
CA VAL A 24 -13.24 14.08 23.31
C VAL A 24 -13.83 12.72 23.65
N SER A 25 -15.12 12.51 23.43
CA SER A 25 -15.74 11.22 23.76
C SER A 25 -15.14 10.07 22.94
N ALA A 26 -15.22 8.83 23.45
CA ALA A 26 -14.78 7.66 22.68
C ALA A 26 -15.50 7.55 21.33
N VAL A 27 -16.79 7.92 21.28
CA VAL A 27 -17.60 7.97 20.05
C VAL A 27 -17.05 9.01 19.08
N ASP A 28 -16.72 10.22 19.56
CA ASP A 28 -16.19 11.29 18.70
C ASP A 28 -14.80 10.94 18.15
N LEU A 29 -13.94 10.28 18.93
CA LEU A 29 -12.66 9.75 18.46
C LEU A 29 -12.85 8.73 17.32
N GLY A 30 -13.79 7.78 17.50
CA GLY A 30 -14.15 6.80 16.47
C GLY A 30 -14.78 7.44 15.25
N THR A 31 -15.66 8.41 15.43
CA THR A 31 -16.27 9.19 14.34
C THR A 31 -15.21 9.92 13.53
N HIS A 32 -14.22 10.53 14.22
CA HIS A 32 -13.14 11.26 13.55
C HIS A 32 -12.34 10.34 12.61
N VAL A 33 -11.80 9.21 13.10
CA VAL A 33 -11.00 8.31 12.27
C VAL A 33 -11.81 7.71 11.12
N THR A 34 -13.07 7.36 11.37
CA THR A 34 -13.98 6.83 10.35
C THR A 34 -14.24 7.86 9.26
N THR A 35 -14.55 9.11 9.65
CA THR A 35 -14.74 10.21 8.69
C THR A 35 -13.50 10.48 7.85
N GLN A 36 -12.30 10.43 8.43
CA GLN A 36 -11.06 10.61 7.68
C GLN A 36 -10.79 9.46 6.71
N LEU A 37 -11.09 8.21 7.06
CA LEU A 37 -11.04 7.08 6.14
C LEU A 37 -12.01 7.23 4.98
N LEU A 38 -13.27 7.59 5.27
CA LEU A 38 -14.29 7.80 4.22
C LEU A 38 -13.93 8.96 3.29
N LYS A 39 -13.25 10.01 3.79
CA LYS A 39 -12.74 11.09 2.93
C LYS A 39 -11.64 10.62 1.97
N ARG A 40 -10.76 9.72 2.43
CA ARG A 40 -9.74 9.11 1.56
C ARG A 40 -10.34 8.18 0.50
N HIS A 41 -11.50 7.57 0.82
CA HIS A 41 -12.18 6.56 0.00
C HIS A 41 -13.66 6.90 -0.20
N SER A 42 -13.95 8.08 -0.76
CA SER A 42 -15.33 8.59 -0.89
C SER A 42 -16.24 7.70 -1.72
N THR A 43 -15.72 6.93 -2.65
CA THR A 43 -16.49 5.99 -3.49
C THR A 43 -17.00 4.78 -2.73
N ILE A 44 -16.38 4.42 -1.59
CA ILE A 44 -16.75 3.23 -0.80
C ILE A 44 -17.92 3.54 0.17
N SER A 45 -18.18 4.80 0.49
CA SER A 45 -19.11 5.17 1.58
C SER A 45 -20.53 4.64 1.38
N GLU A 46 -20.99 4.50 0.14
CA GLU A 46 -22.32 3.97 -0.19
C GLU A 46 -22.37 2.43 -0.24
N GLU A 47 -21.21 1.77 -0.19
CA GLU A 47 -21.05 0.33 -0.33
C GLU A 47 -20.67 -0.37 0.98
N ILE A 48 -20.63 0.36 2.10
CA ILE A 48 -20.36 -0.21 3.42
C ILE A 48 -21.54 -1.05 3.88
N ASP A 49 -21.32 -2.36 4.09
CA ASP A 49 -22.36 -3.28 4.54
C ASP A 49 -22.60 -3.20 6.05
N GLN A 50 -21.55 -3.01 6.86
CA GLN A 50 -21.68 -3.00 8.32
C GLN A 50 -20.51 -2.27 9.01
N VAL A 51 -20.75 -1.77 10.23
CA VAL A 51 -19.75 -1.13 11.09
C VAL A 51 -19.61 -1.91 12.40
N ILE A 52 -18.38 -2.29 12.79
CA ILE A 52 -18.10 -3.04 14.02
C ILE A 52 -16.98 -2.34 14.79
N PHE A 53 -17.26 -1.92 16.03
CA PHE A 53 -16.25 -1.30 16.89
C PHE A 53 -16.11 -2.00 18.23
N GLY A 54 -14.86 -2.19 18.66
CA GLY A 54 -14.54 -2.58 20.02
C GLY A 54 -14.63 -1.39 20.97
N ASN A 55 -15.25 -1.60 22.14
CA ASN A 55 -15.23 -0.62 23.25
C ASN A 55 -15.45 -1.36 24.57
N VAL A 56 -14.60 -1.10 25.53
CA VAL A 56 -14.63 -1.77 26.86
C VAL A 56 -15.42 -0.97 27.86
N LEU A 57 -15.11 0.29 28.07
CA LEU A 57 -15.72 1.18 29.03
C LEU A 57 -16.93 1.87 28.40
N GLN A 58 -18.03 1.12 28.24
CA GLN A 58 -19.21 1.59 27.50
C GLN A 58 -20.15 2.47 28.34
N ALA A 59 -20.07 2.39 29.68
CA ALA A 59 -20.94 3.18 30.55
C ALA A 59 -20.76 4.67 30.27
N GLY A 60 -21.88 5.38 30.02
CA GLY A 60 -21.88 6.80 29.70
C GLY A 60 -21.69 7.16 28.23
N ASN A 61 -21.34 6.21 27.36
CA ASN A 61 -21.16 6.45 25.91
C ASN A 61 -22.47 6.39 25.11
N GLY A 62 -23.61 6.22 25.76
CA GLY A 62 -24.91 6.07 25.09
C GLY A 62 -25.12 4.67 24.51
N GLN A 63 -26.17 4.52 23.69
CA GLN A 63 -26.51 3.25 23.08
C GLN A 63 -25.58 2.94 21.92
N ASN A 64 -25.00 1.72 21.88
CA ASN A 64 -24.26 1.17 20.76
C ASN A 64 -23.29 2.19 20.12
N PRO A 65 -22.13 2.44 20.74
CA PRO A 65 -21.13 3.38 20.21
C PRO A 65 -20.80 3.20 18.73
N ALA A 66 -20.70 1.96 18.21
CA ALA A 66 -20.48 1.71 16.79
C ALA A 66 -21.60 2.27 15.90
N ARG A 67 -22.86 2.22 16.36
CA ARG A 67 -23.98 2.81 15.62
C ARG A 67 -23.90 4.33 15.58
N GLN A 68 -23.52 4.94 16.70
CA GLN A 68 -23.32 6.39 16.76
C GLN A 68 -22.19 6.82 15.82
N ILE A 69 -21.07 6.09 15.82
CA ILE A 69 -19.95 6.33 14.88
C ILE A 69 -20.43 6.27 13.43
N ALA A 70 -21.13 5.21 13.04
CA ALA A 70 -21.65 5.05 11.68
C ALA A 70 -22.47 6.25 11.22
N ILE A 71 -23.45 6.66 12.02
CA ILE A 71 -24.34 7.78 11.69
C ILE A 71 -23.60 9.12 11.68
N ASN A 72 -22.78 9.37 12.71
CA ASN A 72 -22.04 10.64 12.84
C ASN A 72 -20.96 10.80 11.76
N SER A 73 -20.49 9.70 11.18
CA SER A 73 -19.54 9.71 10.05
C SER A 73 -20.22 9.92 8.69
N GLY A 74 -21.54 10.05 8.65
CA GLY A 74 -22.33 10.33 7.44
C GLY A 74 -22.73 9.07 6.65
N LEU A 75 -22.58 7.87 7.23
CA LEU A 75 -23.04 6.64 6.60
C LEU A 75 -24.57 6.53 6.63
N SER A 76 -25.15 5.76 5.70
CA SER A 76 -26.57 5.53 5.60
C SER A 76 -27.17 4.94 6.88
N HIS A 77 -28.41 5.35 7.21
CA HIS A 77 -29.19 4.77 8.31
C HIS A 77 -29.53 3.28 8.09
N GLU A 78 -29.38 2.77 6.88
CA GLU A 78 -29.63 1.36 6.54
C GLU A 78 -28.48 0.45 6.96
N ILE A 79 -27.26 0.99 7.15
CA ILE A 79 -26.07 0.22 7.50
C ILE A 79 -26.15 -0.22 8.97
N PRO A 80 -26.20 -1.52 9.27
CA PRO A 80 -26.17 -2.03 10.62
C PRO A 80 -24.83 -1.76 11.32
N ALA A 81 -24.84 -1.69 12.65
CA ALA A 81 -23.62 -1.51 13.42
C ALA A 81 -23.68 -2.26 14.75
N MET A 82 -22.52 -2.74 15.23
CA MET A 82 -22.39 -3.52 16.46
C MET A 82 -21.17 -3.09 17.25
N THR A 83 -21.35 -2.94 18.57
CA THR A 83 -20.24 -2.74 19.50
C THR A 83 -19.91 -4.05 20.21
N VAL A 84 -18.61 -4.41 20.24
CA VAL A 84 -18.12 -5.64 20.86
C VAL A 84 -17.17 -5.34 22.01
N ASN A 85 -17.17 -6.22 23.02
CA ASN A 85 -16.27 -6.15 24.17
C ASN A 85 -15.60 -7.51 24.39
N GLU A 86 -14.30 -7.55 24.20
CA GLU A 86 -13.38 -8.63 24.55
C GLU A 86 -12.15 -8.03 25.25
N VAL A 87 -12.39 -7.10 26.16
CA VAL A 87 -11.36 -6.35 26.88
C VAL A 87 -10.30 -5.81 25.89
N CYS A 88 -9.01 -6.03 26.15
CA CYS A 88 -7.92 -5.54 25.27
C CYS A 88 -8.02 -6.04 23.82
N GLY A 89 -8.70 -7.17 23.58
CA GLY A 89 -8.89 -7.79 22.27
C GLY A 89 -9.97 -7.14 21.40
N SER A 90 -10.82 -6.27 21.96
CA SER A 90 -12.05 -5.79 21.32
C SER A 90 -11.86 -5.23 19.91
N GLY A 91 -10.86 -4.40 19.70
CA GLY A 91 -10.58 -3.82 18.38
C GLY A 91 -10.12 -4.85 17.34
N MET A 92 -9.28 -5.83 17.72
CA MET A 92 -8.89 -6.92 16.82
C MET A 92 -10.05 -7.88 16.59
N LYS A 93 -10.89 -8.14 17.61
CA LYS A 93 -12.10 -8.95 17.48
C LYS A 93 -13.09 -8.35 16.49
N ALA A 94 -13.25 -7.04 16.47
CA ALA A 94 -14.06 -6.36 15.46
C ALA A 94 -13.59 -6.66 14.03
N VAL A 95 -12.27 -6.66 13.79
CA VAL A 95 -11.68 -7.02 12.50
C VAL A 95 -11.84 -8.51 12.20
N ILE A 96 -11.72 -9.40 13.20
CA ILE A 96 -11.96 -10.84 13.04
C ILE A 96 -13.42 -11.10 12.61
N LEU A 97 -14.39 -10.44 13.23
CA LEU A 97 -15.81 -10.57 12.88
C LEU A 97 -16.08 -10.05 11.47
N ALA A 98 -15.52 -8.89 11.09
CA ALA A 98 -15.60 -8.37 9.74
C ALA A 98 -15.05 -9.37 8.70
N LYS A 99 -13.85 -9.93 8.96
CA LYS A 99 -13.27 -10.99 8.13
C LYS A 99 -14.20 -12.18 7.98
N GLN A 100 -14.81 -12.65 9.08
CA GLN A 100 -15.70 -13.80 9.07
C GLN A 100 -16.98 -13.55 8.24
N LEU A 101 -17.58 -12.37 8.35
CA LEU A 101 -18.74 -11.97 7.56
C LEU A 101 -18.44 -11.96 6.05
N ILE A 102 -17.29 -11.42 5.65
CA ILE A 102 -16.83 -11.44 4.26
C ILE A 102 -16.59 -12.89 3.78
N GLN A 103 -15.95 -13.72 4.61
CA GLN A 103 -15.67 -15.12 4.25
C GLN A 103 -16.93 -15.98 4.13
N LEU A 104 -18.00 -15.64 4.85
CA LEU A 104 -19.31 -16.27 4.76
C LEU A 104 -20.14 -15.75 3.58
N GLY A 105 -19.74 -14.64 2.96
CA GLY A 105 -20.47 -14.00 1.86
C GLY A 105 -21.65 -13.14 2.33
N GLU A 106 -21.70 -12.79 3.62
CA GLU A 106 -22.72 -11.93 4.21
C GLU A 106 -22.40 -10.43 4.02
N ALA A 107 -21.17 -10.10 3.65
CA ALA A 107 -20.70 -8.74 3.40
C ALA A 107 -19.55 -8.74 2.40
N GLU A 108 -19.34 -7.60 1.75
CA GLU A 108 -18.19 -7.32 0.87
C GLU A 108 -17.24 -6.28 1.47
N VAL A 109 -17.78 -5.23 2.11
CA VAL A 109 -16.99 -4.13 2.67
C VAL A 109 -17.52 -3.73 4.04
N LEU A 110 -16.64 -3.68 5.03
CA LEU A 110 -16.98 -3.26 6.39
C LEU A 110 -15.99 -2.22 6.92
N ILE A 111 -16.45 -1.43 7.86
CA ILE A 111 -15.58 -0.66 8.76
C ILE A 111 -15.48 -1.41 10.08
N ALA A 112 -14.26 -1.75 10.48
CA ALA A 112 -13.99 -2.38 11.76
C ALA A 112 -12.91 -1.61 12.51
N GLY A 113 -13.05 -1.52 13.84
CA GLY A 113 -12.11 -0.74 14.62
C GLY A 113 -12.25 -0.92 16.12
N GLY A 114 -11.70 0.03 16.86
CA GLY A 114 -11.82 0.09 18.31
C GLY A 114 -11.65 1.50 18.84
N ILE A 115 -12.32 1.77 19.93
CA ILE A 115 -12.35 3.08 20.60
C ILE A 115 -12.16 2.89 22.09
N GLU A 116 -11.57 3.88 22.75
CA GLU A 116 -11.58 4.01 24.19
C GLU A 116 -11.30 5.44 24.62
N ASN A 117 -12.03 5.93 25.62
CA ASN A 117 -11.62 7.09 26.39
C ASN A 117 -11.64 6.72 27.88
N MET A 118 -10.46 6.34 28.38
CA MET A 118 -10.30 5.92 29.77
C MET A 118 -10.35 7.13 30.73
N SER A 119 -10.06 8.34 30.23
CA SER A 119 -10.13 9.58 30.99
C SER A 119 -11.56 9.96 31.39
N GLN A 120 -12.56 9.56 30.56
CA GLN A 120 -13.98 9.84 30.79
C GLN A 120 -14.73 8.69 31.45
N ALA A 121 -14.06 7.60 31.80
CA ALA A 121 -14.71 6.47 32.46
C ALA A 121 -15.46 6.90 33.73
N PRO A 122 -16.77 6.66 33.81
CA PRO A 122 -17.59 7.18 34.91
C PRO A 122 -17.39 6.40 36.20
N LYS A 123 -17.88 6.99 37.32
CA LYS A 123 -18.13 6.22 38.53
C LYS A 123 -19.53 5.62 38.46
N LEU A 124 -19.65 4.37 38.89
CA LEU A 124 -20.89 3.60 38.92
C LEU A 124 -21.34 3.40 40.38
N GLN A 125 -22.63 3.25 40.57
CA GLN A 125 -23.22 2.87 41.85
C GLN A 125 -24.23 1.75 41.63
N ARG A 126 -24.26 0.75 42.53
CA ARG A 126 -25.27 -0.30 42.51
C ARG A 126 -26.36 0.08 43.47
N PHE A 127 -27.61 -0.19 43.12
CA PHE A 127 -28.74 -0.07 44.05
C PHE A 127 -28.77 -1.34 44.89
N ASN A 128 -28.72 -1.15 46.21
CA ASN A 128 -28.82 -2.23 47.19
C ASN A 128 -30.29 -2.34 47.65
N TYR A 129 -30.91 -3.45 47.27
CA TYR A 129 -32.32 -3.70 47.56
C TYR A 129 -32.60 -4.00 49.04
N GLU A 130 -31.59 -4.43 49.82
CA GLU A 130 -31.73 -4.70 51.25
C GLU A 130 -31.75 -3.42 52.07
N THR A 131 -30.93 -2.45 51.68
CA THR A 131 -30.83 -1.14 52.37
C THR A 131 -31.65 -0.04 51.70
N GLU A 132 -32.31 -0.34 50.59
CA GLU A 132 -33.05 0.60 49.72
C GLU A 132 -32.25 1.87 49.38
N SER A 133 -30.94 1.71 49.18
CA SER A 133 -30.02 2.82 48.91
C SER A 133 -28.96 2.44 47.88
N TYR A 134 -28.27 3.44 47.33
CA TYR A 134 -27.13 3.19 46.46
C TYR A 134 -25.87 2.92 47.29
N ASP A 135 -25.11 1.89 46.87
CA ASP A 135 -23.79 1.62 47.41
C ASP A 135 -22.81 2.78 47.12
N ALA A 136 -21.65 2.77 47.79
CA ALA A 136 -20.60 3.73 47.49
C ALA A 136 -20.16 3.66 46.02
N PRO A 137 -19.93 4.83 45.38
CA PRO A 137 -19.52 4.84 43.98
C PRO A 137 -18.13 4.21 43.77
N PHE A 138 -18.01 3.39 42.74
CA PHE A 138 -16.75 2.76 42.33
C PHE A 138 -16.37 3.15 40.89
N SER A 139 -15.07 3.09 40.54
CA SER A 139 -14.57 3.43 39.21
C SER A 139 -14.89 2.32 38.23
N SER A 140 -15.62 2.62 37.13
CA SER A 140 -15.82 1.68 36.02
C SER A 140 -14.50 1.29 35.36
N MET A 141 -13.56 2.23 35.20
CA MET A 141 -12.25 1.96 34.65
C MET A 141 -11.49 0.90 35.46
N MET A 142 -11.49 1.05 36.79
CA MET A 142 -10.80 0.06 37.65
C MET A 142 -11.53 -1.27 37.64
N TYR A 143 -12.85 -1.27 37.77
CA TYR A 143 -13.65 -2.48 37.95
C TYR A 143 -13.80 -3.27 36.63
N ASP A 144 -14.19 -2.60 35.55
CA ASP A 144 -14.52 -3.26 34.29
C ASP A 144 -13.29 -3.40 33.37
N GLY A 145 -12.25 -2.56 33.54
CA GLY A 145 -11.08 -2.52 32.65
C GLY A 145 -9.79 -3.05 33.24
N LEU A 146 -9.52 -2.80 34.55
CA LEU A 146 -8.18 -3.00 35.11
C LEU A 146 -8.15 -3.96 36.32
N THR A 147 -9.26 -4.62 36.62
CA THR A 147 -9.37 -5.66 37.65
C THR A 147 -9.69 -7.00 37.04
N ASP A 148 -8.91 -8.03 37.39
CA ASP A 148 -9.19 -9.39 36.98
C ASP A 148 -10.48 -9.91 37.61
N ALA A 149 -11.43 -10.33 36.78
CA ALA A 149 -12.79 -10.71 37.23
C ALA A 149 -12.81 -11.98 38.09
N PHE A 150 -11.79 -12.82 38.01
CA PHE A 150 -11.73 -14.12 38.72
C PHE A 150 -11.04 -13.99 40.07
N SER A 151 -9.95 -13.27 40.16
CA SER A 151 -9.22 -13.05 41.41
C SER A 151 -9.67 -11.81 42.16
N GLY A 152 -10.36 -10.87 41.50
CA GLY A 152 -10.71 -9.55 42.05
C GLY A 152 -9.49 -8.63 42.27
N GLN A 153 -8.34 -8.99 41.70
CA GLN A 153 -7.08 -8.25 41.88
C GLN A 153 -6.77 -7.36 40.66
N ALA A 154 -5.95 -6.34 40.88
CA ALA A 154 -5.48 -5.48 39.79
C ALA A 154 -4.69 -6.28 38.77
N MET A 155 -4.88 -5.98 37.47
CA MET A 155 -4.19 -6.67 36.35
C MET A 155 -2.68 -6.70 36.49
N GLY A 156 -2.03 -5.70 37.09
CA GLY A 156 -0.60 -5.68 37.34
C GLY A 156 -0.07 -6.81 38.22
N LEU A 157 -0.94 -7.40 39.08
CA LEU A 157 -0.55 -8.59 39.86
C LEU A 157 -0.37 -9.83 38.97
N THR A 158 -1.10 -9.94 37.87
CA THR A 158 -0.86 -11.03 36.90
C THR A 158 0.53 -10.89 36.25
N ALA A 159 1.01 -9.65 36.05
CA ALA A 159 2.36 -9.39 35.56
C ALA A 159 3.43 -9.71 36.60
N GLU A 160 3.19 -9.43 37.90
CA GLU A 160 4.07 -9.86 38.99
C GLU A 160 4.14 -11.39 39.07
N ASN A 161 3.02 -12.11 38.90
CA ASN A 161 3.00 -13.58 38.82
C ASN A 161 3.88 -14.11 37.70
N VAL A 162 3.84 -13.46 36.52
CA VAL A 162 4.70 -13.82 35.38
C VAL A 162 6.16 -13.52 35.69
N ALA A 163 6.45 -12.34 36.23
CA ALA A 163 7.82 -11.96 36.61
C ALA A 163 8.44 -12.96 37.60
N GLU A 164 7.69 -13.36 38.61
CA GLU A 164 8.12 -14.33 39.62
C GLU A 164 8.34 -15.72 39.00
N LYS A 165 7.37 -16.23 38.24
CA LYS A 165 7.42 -17.56 37.64
C LYS A 165 8.56 -17.74 36.62
N TYR A 166 8.83 -16.69 35.83
CA TYR A 166 9.82 -16.72 34.76
C TYR A 166 11.13 -16.00 35.12
N HIS A 167 11.27 -15.58 36.38
CA HIS A 167 12.46 -14.93 36.91
C HIS A 167 12.88 -13.67 36.13
N VAL A 168 11.89 -12.84 35.75
CA VAL A 168 12.14 -11.56 35.07
C VAL A 168 12.43 -10.49 36.10
N THR A 169 13.64 -9.94 36.07
CA THR A 169 14.10 -8.94 37.05
C THR A 169 13.49 -7.56 36.78
N ARG A 170 13.53 -6.70 37.79
CA ARG A 170 13.15 -5.30 37.66
C ARG A 170 14.02 -4.57 36.64
N GLU A 171 15.31 -4.81 36.63
CA GLU A 171 16.26 -4.18 35.71
C GLU A 171 15.96 -4.55 34.25
N GLU A 172 15.69 -5.82 33.96
CA GLU A 172 15.28 -6.25 32.62
C GLU A 172 14.00 -5.57 32.14
N GLN A 173 13.01 -5.40 33.03
CA GLN A 173 11.77 -4.69 32.71
C GLN A 173 12.02 -3.21 32.41
N ASP A 174 12.86 -2.55 33.20
CA ASP A 174 13.20 -1.15 33.01
C ASP A 174 14.01 -0.93 31.72
N GLN A 175 14.97 -1.83 31.38
CA GLN A 175 15.71 -1.81 30.12
C GLN A 175 14.78 -1.98 28.93
N PHE A 176 13.89 -2.98 28.96
CA PHE A 176 12.89 -3.19 27.93
C PHE A 176 12.04 -1.94 27.68
N SER A 177 11.60 -1.30 28.77
CA SER A 177 10.75 -0.11 28.70
C SER A 177 11.50 1.10 28.11
N VAL A 178 12.76 1.28 28.46
CA VAL A 178 13.62 2.30 27.84
C VAL A 178 13.77 2.06 26.35
N HIS A 179 14.01 0.82 25.90
CA HIS A 179 14.11 0.49 24.49
C HIS A 179 12.80 0.79 23.74
N SER A 180 11.63 0.43 24.30
CA SER A 180 10.33 0.77 23.72
C SER A 180 10.17 2.29 23.56
N GLN A 181 10.51 3.08 24.58
CA GLN A 181 10.45 4.54 24.54
C GLN A 181 11.37 5.16 23.50
N LEU A 182 12.60 4.67 23.39
CA LEU A 182 13.57 5.19 22.43
C LEU A 182 13.19 4.86 20.98
N LYS A 183 12.70 3.62 20.71
CA LYS A 183 12.17 3.23 19.39
C LYS A 183 11.01 4.15 18.98
N ALA A 184 10.06 4.41 19.87
CA ALA A 184 8.91 5.28 19.60
C ALA A 184 9.33 6.75 19.39
N ALA A 185 10.26 7.25 20.21
CA ALA A 185 10.77 8.62 20.10
C ALA A 185 11.48 8.85 18.77
N GLN A 186 12.30 7.89 18.33
CA GLN A 186 12.95 7.95 17.03
C GLN A 186 11.92 7.91 15.89
N ALA A 187 10.98 6.97 15.91
CA ALA A 187 9.94 6.84 14.89
C ALA A 187 9.10 8.13 14.78
N GLN A 188 8.72 8.74 15.91
CA GLN A 188 7.97 10.00 15.91
C GLN A 188 8.81 11.16 15.36
N ALA A 189 10.10 11.22 15.67
CA ALA A 189 10.99 12.27 15.16
C ALA A 189 11.24 12.15 13.65
N GLU A 190 11.27 10.93 13.13
CA GLU A 190 11.39 10.62 11.70
C GLU A 190 10.06 10.73 10.94
N GLY A 191 8.94 11.01 11.62
CA GLY A 191 7.62 11.15 10.99
C GLY A 191 7.00 9.83 10.50
N ILE A 192 7.46 8.69 11.00
CA ILE A 192 7.02 7.34 10.58
C ILE A 192 5.51 7.14 10.76
N PHE A 193 4.90 7.74 11.78
CA PHE A 193 3.48 7.60 12.08
C PHE A 193 2.57 8.53 11.28
N ALA A 194 3.12 9.39 10.42
CA ALA A 194 2.34 10.43 9.73
C ALA A 194 1.21 9.87 8.85
N ASP A 195 1.44 8.73 8.19
CA ASP A 195 0.46 8.12 7.29
C ASP A 195 -0.70 7.42 8.04
N GLU A 196 -0.42 6.91 9.25
CA GLU A 196 -1.41 6.18 10.05
C GLU A 196 -2.19 7.06 11.03
N ILE A 197 -1.67 8.24 11.38
CA ILE A 197 -2.32 9.17 12.30
C ILE A 197 -3.26 10.11 11.54
N ALA A 198 -4.52 10.20 11.99
CA ALA A 198 -5.48 11.24 11.64
C ALA A 198 -5.39 12.37 12.66
N PRO A 199 -4.76 13.51 12.38
CA PRO A 199 -4.67 14.63 13.30
C PRO A 199 -6.05 15.14 13.69
N LEU A 200 -6.22 15.54 14.95
CA LEU A 200 -7.49 15.98 15.52
C LEU A 200 -7.34 17.35 16.15
N GLU A 201 -8.24 18.27 15.83
CA GLU A 201 -8.32 19.56 16.49
C GLU A 201 -9.16 19.45 17.79
N VAL A 202 -8.55 19.79 18.93
CA VAL A 202 -9.21 19.79 20.24
C VAL A 202 -9.08 21.17 20.88
N SER A 203 -10.20 21.85 21.08
CA SER A 203 -10.24 23.19 21.68
C SER A 203 -9.29 24.19 21.03
N GLY A 204 -9.19 24.18 19.70
CA GLY A 204 -8.33 25.07 18.92
C GLY A 204 -6.85 24.68 18.87
N THR A 205 -6.50 23.50 19.38
CA THR A 205 -5.13 22.96 19.32
C THR A 205 -5.12 21.69 18.48
N LEU A 206 -4.23 21.62 17.49
CA LEU A 206 -4.01 20.43 16.67
C LEU A 206 -3.22 19.40 17.47
N VAL A 207 -3.79 18.22 17.65
CA VAL A 207 -3.15 17.04 18.25
C VAL A 207 -2.80 16.08 17.13
N GLU A 208 -1.50 15.88 16.89
CA GLU A 208 -0.97 15.10 15.76
C GLU A 208 0.11 14.08 16.19
N LYS A 209 0.43 14.02 17.49
CA LYS A 209 1.48 13.17 18.03
C LYS A 209 1.00 12.40 19.23
N ASP A 210 1.54 11.19 19.40
CA ASP A 210 1.31 10.36 20.57
C ASP A 210 1.91 11.02 21.82
N GLU A 211 1.10 11.18 22.87
CA GLU A 211 1.49 11.93 24.09
C GLU A 211 2.31 11.09 25.09
N GLY A 212 2.31 9.76 24.94
CA GLY A 212 2.96 8.82 25.88
C GLY A 212 4.48 8.75 25.76
N ILE A 213 5.02 9.19 24.62
CA ILE A 213 6.43 9.01 24.26
C ILE A 213 7.35 9.89 25.11
N ARG A 214 8.38 9.26 25.71
CA ARG A 214 9.35 9.91 26.62
C ARG A 214 10.77 9.76 26.09
N PRO A 215 11.27 10.64 25.24
CA PRO A 215 12.56 10.51 24.57
C PRO A 215 13.77 10.52 25.52
N ASN A 216 13.59 11.03 26.73
CA ASN A 216 14.64 11.13 27.76
C ASN A 216 14.51 10.02 28.82
N SER A 217 13.92 8.88 28.49
CA SER A 217 13.86 7.72 29.39
C SER A 217 15.25 7.10 29.59
N SER A 218 15.55 6.68 30.81
CA SER A 218 16.77 5.92 31.13
C SER A 218 16.51 4.93 32.25
N VAL A 219 17.32 3.88 32.31
CA VAL A 219 17.23 2.82 33.32
C VAL A 219 17.39 3.40 34.73
N GLU A 220 18.28 4.39 34.92
CA GLU A 220 18.50 5.04 36.19
C GLU A 220 17.24 5.78 36.67
N LYS A 221 16.53 6.47 35.76
CA LYS A 221 15.27 7.16 36.09
C LYS A 221 14.17 6.16 36.43
N LEU A 222 14.01 5.10 35.63
CA LEU A 222 12.99 4.07 35.88
C LEU A 222 13.29 3.32 37.18
N GLY A 223 14.54 3.04 37.49
CA GLY A 223 14.98 2.38 38.73
C GLY A 223 14.58 3.12 40.01
N THR A 224 14.32 4.43 39.95
CA THR A 224 13.84 5.23 41.11
C THR A 224 12.34 5.09 41.38
N LEU A 225 11.57 4.51 40.44
CA LEU A 225 10.12 4.39 40.56
C LEU A 225 9.75 3.30 41.58
N LYS A 226 8.72 3.61 42.39
CA LYS A 226 8.15 2.65 43.33
C LYS A 226 7.30 1.61 42.62
N THR A 227 7.29 0.39 43.13
CA THR A 227 6.36 -0.65 42.71
C THR A 227 4.92 -0.25 43.00
N VAL A 228 3.99 -0.69 42.14
CA VAL A 228 2.58 -0.21 42.17
C VAL A 228 1.64 -1.26 42.73
N PHE A 229 1.88 -2.55 42.42
CA PHE A 229 0.89 -3.61 42.66
C PHE A 229 1.24 -4.53 43.83
N LYS A 230 2.52 -4.70 44.13
CA LYS A 230 3.04 -5.58 45.16
C LYS A 230 4.16 -4.86 45.93
N GLU A 231 4.14 -4.90 47.26
CA GLU A 231 5.28 -4.50 48.06
C GLU A 231 6.46 -5.41 47.70
N ASP A 232 7.62 -4.92 47.52
CA ASP A 232 8.77 -5.66 46.98
C ASP A 232 8.56 -6.34 45.60
N GLY A 233 7.58 -5.84 44.83
CA GLY A 233 7.33 -6.26 43.47
C GLY A 233 8.34 -5.68 42.46
N THR A 234 8.07 -5.91 41.16
CA THR A 234 8.92 -5.47 40.06
C THR A 234 8.23 -4.51 39.10
N VAL A 235 6.88 -4.50 39.09
CA VAL A 235 6.08 -3.71 38.16
C VAL A 235 5.88 -2.29 38.69
N THR A 236 6.17 -1.31 37.85
CA THR A 236 6.08 0.13 38.15
C THR A 236 5.28 0.87 37.06
N ALA A 237 4.98 2.14 37.30
CA ALA A 237 4.39 3.01 36.28
C ALA A 237 5.33 3.28 35.07
N GLY A 238 6.61 2.89 35.14
CA GLY A 238 7.56 3.05 34.06
C GLY A 238 7.74 1.83 33.16
N ASN A 239 7.34 0.64 33.66
CA ASN A 239 7.48 -0.63 32.94
C ASN A 239 6.14 -1.36 32.72
N ALA A 240 5.06 -0.60 32.80
CA ALA A 240 3.70 -0.98 32.43
C ALA A 240 3.14 -0.01 31.40
N SER A 241 2.20 -0.46 30.59
CA SER A 241 1.46 0.44 29.70
C SER A 241 0.66 1.46 30.49
N THR A 242 0.43 2.62 29.91
CA THR A 242 -0.30 3.71 30.56
C THR A 242 -1.80 3.64 30.27
N ILE A 243 -2.58 4.44 31.01
CA ILE A 243 -4.00 4.66 30.78
C ILE A 243 -4.13 5.71 29.68
N ASN A 244 -4.91 5.40 28.63
CA ASN A 244 -4.90 6.19 27.41
C ASN A 244 -6.30 6.35 26.79
N ASP A 245 -6.38 7.36 25.92
CA ASP A 245 -7.53 7.68 25.10
C ASP A 245 -7.13 7.54 23.63
N GLY A 246 -7.99 6.94 22.79
CA GLY A 246 -7.70 6.80 21.37
C GLY A 246 -8.70 5.95 20.61
N ALA A 247 -8.59 5.99 19.28
CA ALA A 247 -9.40 5.22 18.36
C ALA A 247 -8.56 4.75 17.17
N SER A 248 -8.95 3.62 16.57
CA SER A 248 -8.42 3.15 15.31
C SER A 248 -9.52 2.48 14.50
N ALA A 249 -9.54 2.72 13.19
CA ALA A 249 -10.51 2.17 12.27
C ALA A 249 -9.83 1.67 10.99
N LEU A 250 -10.38 0.60 10.41
CA LEU A 250 -9.90 -0.04 9.19
C LEU A 250 -11.08 -0.28 8.25
N ILE A 251 -10.85 -0.11 6.95
CA ILE A 251 -11.76 -0.56 5.90
C ILE A 251 -11.32 -1.97 5.50
N ILE A 252 -12.21 -2.93 5.73
CA ILE A 252 -11.99 -4.36 5.45
C ILE A 252 -12.87 -4.76 4.29
N ALA A 253 -12.31 -5.40 3.27
CA ALA A 253 -13.07 -5.83 2.10
C ALA A 253 -12.66 -7.22 1.61
N SER A 254 -13.48 -7.81 0.71
CA SER A 254 -13.00 -8.94 -0.08
C SER A 254 -11.94 -8.47 -1.07
N GLN A 255 -10.95 -9.34 -1.37
CA GLN A 255 -9.94 -9.03 -2.38
C GLN A 255 -10.59 -8.82 -3.75
N GLU A 256 -11.60 -9.63 -4.08
CA GLU A 256 -12.35 -9.54 -5.32
C GLU A 256 -13.02 -8.17 -5.48
N TYR A 257 -13.63 -7.65 -4.42
CA TYR A 257 -14.20 -6.31 -4.41
C TYR A 257 -13.11 -5.24 -4.62
N ALA A 258 -12.01 -5.33 -3.89
CA ALA A 258 -10.91 -4.37 -4.00
C ALA A 258 -10.34 -4.33 -5.43
N GLU A 259 -10.10 -5.51 -6.04
CA GLU A 259 -9.56 -5.61 -7.40
C GLU A 259 -10.57 -5.15 -8.47
N ALA A 260 -11.86 -5.47 -8.31
CA ALA A 260 -12.91 -5.03 -9.24
C ALA A 260 -13.09 -3.51 -9.26
N ASN A 261 -12.85 -2.84 -8.12
CA ASN A 261 -12.96 -1.40 -7.98
C ASN A 261 -11.61 -0.65 -8.09
N GLY A 262 -10.52 -1.37 -8.45
CA GLY A 262 -9.19 -0.78 -8.61
C GLY A 262 -8.63 -0.17 -7.31
N LEU A 263 -9.07 -0.67 -6.14
CA LEU A 263 -8.66 -0.17 -4.84
C LEU A 263 -7.35 -0.84 -4.40
N PRO A 264 -6.29 -0.07 -4.15
CA PRO A 264 -5.11 -0.60 -3.49
C PRO A 264 -5.45 -1.03 -2.06
N TYR A 265 -4.71 -1.98 -1.51
CA TYR A 265 -4.89 -2.41 -0.13
C TYR A 265 -3.56 -2.57 0.58
N LEU A 266 -3.56 -2.27 1.88
CA LEU A 266 -2.35 -2.27 2.72
C LEU A 266 -1.88 -3.67 3.07
N ALA A 267 -2.82 -4.61 3.32
CA ALA A 267 -2.48 -5.95 3.76
C ALA A 267 -3.57 -6.96 3.41
N ILE A 268 -3.18 -8.23 3.28
CA ILE A 268 -4.08 -9.38 3.22
C ILE A 268 -4.17 -9.97 4.63
N ILE A 269 -5.38 -10.19 5.14
CA ILE A 269 -5.60 -10.90 6.40
C ILE A 269 -5.60 -12.40 6.13
N ARG A 270 -4.46 -13.06 6.37
CA ARG A 270 -4.32 -14.50 6.09
C ARG A 270 -5.07 -15.36 7.06
N ASP A 271 -4.89 -15.12 8.34
CA ASP A 271 -5.53 -15.93 9.39
C ASP A 271 -5.61 -15.18 10.71
N SER A 272 -6.43 -15.68 11.61
CA SER A 272 -6.56 -15.18 12.97
C SER A 272 -6.93 -16.33 13.92
N VAL A 273 -6.41 -16.29 15.13
CA VAL A 273 -6.67 -17.30 16.16
C VAL A 273 -6.97 -16.66 17.51
N GLU A 274 -7.71 -17.38 18.29
CA GLU A 274 -8.05 -17.07 19.68
C GLU A 274 -7.68 -18.26 20.56
N VAL A 275 -7.18 -17.97 21.76
CA VAL A 275 -6.78 -18.96 22.75
C VAL A 275 -7.21 -18.55 24.16
N GLY A 276 -7.30 -19.52 25.06
CA GLY A 276 -7.45 -19.32 26.49
C GLY A 276 -6.28 -19.95 27.24
N ILE A 277 -5.89 -19.31 28.34
CA ILE A 277 -4.91 -19.79 29.32
C ILE A 277 -5.40 -19.48 30.74
N ASP A 278 -4.63 -19.84 31.74
CA ASP A 278 -4.91 -19.47 33.13
C ASP A 278 -4.92 -17.95 33.30
N PRO A 279 -6.03 -17.35 33.77
CA PRO A 279 -6.14 -15.89 33.99
C PRO A 279 -5.03 -15.32 34.86
N ALA A 280 -4.51 -16.04 35.85
CA ALA A 280 -3.42 -15.61 36.69
C ALA A 280 -2.12 -15.25 35.95
N TYR A 281 -2.00 -15.74 34.71
CA TYR A 281 -0.85 -15.52 33.83
C TYR A 281 -1.26 -14.90 32.48
N MET A 282 -2.36 -14.18 32.41
CA MET A 282 -2.99 -13.72 31.17
C MET A 282 -2.00 -13.04 30.20
N GLY A 283 -1.00 -12.33 30.70
CA GLY A 283 -0.07 -11.54 29.90
C GLY A 283 0.83 -12.36 28.96
N ILE A 284 0.95 -13.68 29.16
CA ILE A 284 1.72 -14.57 28.27
C ILE A 284 0.83 -15.34 27.28
N SER A 285 -0.47 -15.06 27.19
CA SER A 285 -1.36 -15.70 26.20
C SER A 285 -0.92 -15.52 24.75
N PRO A 286 -0.21 -14.42 24.34
CA PRO A 286 0.35 -14.30 23.00
C PRO A 286 1.23 -15.47 22.58
N ILE A 287 1.95 -16.12 23.51
CA ILE A 287 2.79 -17.30 23.22
C ILE A 287 1.93 -18.39 22.55
N LYS A 288 0.86 -18.78 23.23
CA LYS A 288 -0.04 -19.84 22.73
C LYS A 288 -0.79 -19.40 21.46
N ALA A 289 -1.17 -18.11 21.38
CA ALA A 289 -1.87 -17.58 20.21
C ALA A 289 -0.96 -17.59 18.98
N ILE A 290 0.27 -17.07 19.09
CA ILE A 290 1.24 -17.04 17.99
C ILE A 290 1.61 -18.46 17.56
N GLN A 291 1.93 -19.37 18.49
CA GLN A 291 2.23 -20.76 18.17
C GLN A 291 1.08 -21.43 17.41
N LYS A 292 -0.17 -21.27 17.88
CA LYS A 292 -1.36 -21.82 17.20
C LYS A 292 -1.53 -21.24 15.78
N LEU A 293 -1.29 -19.93 15.62
CA LEU A 293 -1.38 -19.24 14.34
C LEU A 293 -0.35 -19.77 13.35
N LEU A 294 0.92 -19.87 13.78
CA LEU A 294 2.01 -20.34 12.94
C LEU A 294 1.82 -21.81 12.50
N VAL A 295 1.43 -22.68 13.42
CA VAL A 295 1.14 -24.10 13.10
C VAL A 295 0.01 -24.21 12.07
N ARG A 296 -1.08 -23.44 12.21
CA ARG A 296 -2.20 -23.47 11.25
C ARG A 296 -1.80 -23.01 9.84
N ASN A 297 -0.84 -22.09 9.76
CA ASN A 297 -0.36 -21.53 8.49
C ASN A 297 0.91 -22.21 7.98
N GLN A 298 1.41 -23.24 8.66
CA GLN A 298 2.64 -23.97 8.33
C GLN A 298 3.86 -23.03 8.20
N LEU A 299 3.93 -22.05 9.11
CA LEU A 299 5.01 -21.07 9.20
C LEU A 299 5.81 -21.28 10.49
N THR A 300 7.06 -20.81 10.48
CA THR A 300 7.93 -20.73 11.65
C THR A 300 8.10 -19.30 12.13
N THR A 301 8.68 -19.09 13.30
CA THR A 301 8.96 -17.74 13.83
C THR A 301 9.97 -16.97 12.97
N GLU A 302 10.90 -17.67 12.33
CA GLU A 302 11.93 -17.08 11.46
C GLU A 302 11.33 -16.51 10.16
N GLU A 303 10.26 -17.15 9.65
CA GLU A 303 9.56 -16.74 8.42
C GLU A 303 8.68 -15.51 8.60
N ILE A 304 8.40 -15.12 9.85
CA ILE A 304 7.71 -13.87 10.15
C ILE A 304 8.74 -12.74 10.18
N ASP A 305 8.47 -11.69 9.42
CA ASP A 305 9.36 -10.54 9.32
C ASP A 305 9.18 -9.54 10.45
N LEU A 306 7.92 -9.27 10.86
CA LEU A 306 7.57 -8.27 11.87
C LEU A 306 6.52 -8.79 12.84
N TYR A 307 6.64 -8.36 14.10
CA TYR A 307 5.69 -8.64 15.16
C TYR A 307 5.25 -7.33 15.83
N GLU A 308 3.94 -7.10 15.90
CA GLU A 308 3.31 -6.08 16.75
C GLU A 308 2.61 -6.78 17.92
N ILE A 309 3.27 -6.86 19.06
CA ILE A 309 2.77 -7.52 20.27
C ILE A 309 2.51 -6.45 21.31
N ASN A 310 1.27 -6.37 21.83
CA ASN A 310 0.94 -5.35 22.81
C ASN A 310 1.81 -5.47 24.06
N GLU A 311 2.41 -4.36 24.47
CA GLU A 311 3.23 -4.24 25.66
C GLU A 311 2.34 -3.80 26.86
N ALA A 312 1.46 -4.67 27.33
CA ALA A 312 0.68 -4.35 28.54
C ALA A 312 1.60 -4.17 29.75
N PHE A 313 2.60 -5.04 29.90
CA PHE A 313 3.64 -4.99 30.93
C PHE A 313 4.97 -5.48 30.35
N ALA A 314 6.08 -4.87 30.76
CA ALA A 314 7.41 -5.29 30.30
C ALA A 314 7.72 -6.76 30.67
N ALA A 315 7.38 -7.18 31.89
CA ALA A 315 7.57 -8.55 32.35
C ALA A 315 6.96 -9.58 31.37
N THR A 316 5.72 -9.36 30.95
CA THR A 316 5.01 -10.29 30.07
C THR A 316 5.56 -10.26 28.64
N SER A 317 5.93 -9.08 28.13
CA SER A 317 6.51 -8.91 26.80
C SER A 317 7.90 -9.59 26.69
N ILE A 318 8.74 -9.50 27.72
CA ILE A 318 10.03 -10.18 27.79
C ILE A 318 9.84 -11.69 27.73
N VAL A 319 8.89 -12.24 28.50
CA VAL A 319 8.61 -13.69 28.51
C VAL A 319 8.11 -14.15 27.14
N VAL A 320 7.22 -13.39 26.49
CA VAL A 320 6.72 -13.73 25.14
C VAL A 320 7.87 -13.79 24.14
N GLN A 321 8.78 -12.80 24.16
CA GLN A 321 9.93 -12.80 23.27
C GLN A 321 10.89 -13.95 23.53
N ARG A 322 11.16 -14.27 24.80
CA ARG A 322 12.05 -15.38 25.19
C ARG A 322 11.50 -16.75 24.79
N GLU A 323 10.25 -17.02 25.14
CA GLU A 323 9.62 -18.33 24.89
C GLU A 323 9.42 -18.63 23.41
N LEU A 324 9.26 -17.59 22.58
CA LEU A 324 9.13 -17.72 21.13
C LEU A 324 10.46 -17.49 20.38
N ALA A 325 11.55 -17.21 21.10
CA ALA A 325 12.86 -16.87 20.56
C ALA A 325 12.81 -15.76 19.49
N LEU A 326 11.99 -14.70 19.72
CA LEU A 326 11.81 -13.62 18.76
C LEU A 326 13.00 -12.64 18.81
N PRO A 327 13.64 -12.33 17.67
CA PRO A 327 14.67 -11.30 17.59
C PRO A 327 14.08 -9.91 17.92
N GLU A 328 14.78 -9.13 18.74
CA GLU A 328 14.29 -7.82 19.20
C GLU A 328 14.03 -6.84 18.03
N GLU A 329 14.83 -6.92 16.98
CA GLU A 329 14.71 -6.10 15.77
C GLU A 329 13.48 -6.40 14.91
N LYS A 330 12.76 -7.50 15.18
CA LYS A 330 11.51 -7.84 14.54
C LYS A 330 10.28 -7.47 15.36
N VAL A 331 10.43 -7.15 16.65
CA VAL A 331 9.32 -6.93 17.58
C VAL A 331 9.17 -5.46 17.92
N ASN A 332 7.95 -4.93 17.71
CA ASN A 332 7.59 -3.56 18.06
C ASN A 332 8.69 -2.58 17.62
N ILE A 333 8.99 -2.62 16.31
CA ILE A 333 10.15 -1.90 15.75
C ILE A 333 10.08 -0.39 15.94
N TYR A 334 8.89 0.14 16.22
CA TYR A 334 8.63 1.56 16.47
C TYR A 334 8.06 1.82 17.88
N GLY A 335 8.36 0.93 18.84
CA GLY A 335 7.81 0.97 20.18
C GLY A 335 6.41 0.32 20.27
N GLY A 336 5.90 0.17 21.47
CA GLY A 336 4.64 -0.53 21.73
C GLY A 336 3.80 0.12 22.85
N GLY A 337 2.97 -0.67 23.54
CA GLY A 337 2.02 -0.16 24.54
C GLY A 337 2.63 0.60 25.71
N ILE A 338 3.89 0.33 26.08
CA ILE A 338 4.60 1.06 27.14
C ILE A 338 4.93 2.48 26.70
N SER A 339 5.30 2.68 25.45
CA SER A 339 5.70 3.99 24.91
C SER A 339 4.54 4.74 24.26
N LEU A 340 3.76 4.06 23.40
CA LEU A 340 2.65 4.66 22.67
C LEU A 340 1.40 4.78 23.54
N GLY A 341 1.14 3.79 24.41
CA GLY A 341 -0.04 3.73 25.24
C GLY A 341 -0.98 2.56 24.92
N HIS A 342 -1.95 2.33 25.82
CA HIS A 342 -2.90 1.22 25.74
C HIS A 342 -4.34 1.66 26.00
N ALA A 343 -4.96 2.32 25.01
CA ALA A 343 -6.40 2.56 24.99
C ALA A 343 -7.11 1.21 24.74
N ILE A 344 -7.65 0.58 25.81
CA ILE A 344 -7.93 -0.87 25.83
C ILE A 344 -8.78 -1.34 24.66
N GLY A 345 -9.92 -0.73 24.39
CA GLY A 345 -10.81 -1.12 23.29
C GLY A 345 -10.26 -0.84 21.89
N ALA A 346 -9.35 0.14 21.76
CA ALA A 346 -8.75 0.54 20.48
C ALA A 346 -7.49 -0.24 20.11
N THR A 347 -6.77 -0.78 21.10
CA THR A 347 -5.41 -1.30 20.91
C THR A 347 -5.32 -2.39 19.87
N GLY A 348 -6.25 -3.36 19.84
CA GLY A 348 -6.21 -4.44 18.85
C GLY A 348 -6.30 -3.93 17.40
N ALA A 349 -7.11 -2.92 17.13
CA ALA A 349 -7.20 -2.26 15.82
C ALA A 349 -5.93 -1.44 15.52
N ARG A 350 -5.38 -0.72 16.53
CA ARG A 350 -4.13 0.03 16.38
C ARG A 350 -2.95 -0.87 15.99
N LEU A 351 -2.82 -2.05 16.60
CA LEU A 351 -1.76 -3.01 16.25
C LEU A 351 -1.84 -3.40 14.76
N LEU A 352 -3.05 -3.67 14.27
CA LEU A 352 -3.27 -4.01 12.86
C LEU A 352 -2.98 -2.83 11.92
N THR A 353 -3.38 -1.62 12.31
CA THR A 353 -3.08 -0.39 11.57
C THR A 353 -1.57 -0.20 11.46
N SER A 354 -0.84 -0.16 12.58
CA SER A 354 0.61 0.05 12.58
C SER A 354 1.35 -1.05 11.82
N LEU A 355 0.99 -2.33 12.03
CA LEU A 355 1.62 -3.45 11.32
C LEU A 355 1.40 -3.39 9.81
N SER A 356 0.21 -2.98 9.36
CA SER A 356 -0.09 -2.84 7.93
C SER A 356 0.82 -1.80 7.26
N TYR A 357 1.03 -0.65 7.91
CA TYR A 357 1.96 0.37 7.41
C TYR A 357 3.41 -0.08 7.48
N GLN A 358 3.85 -0.71 8.58
CA GLN A 358 5.22 -1.21 8.74
C GLN A 358 5.61 -2.23 7.68
N LEU A 359 4.72 -3.17 7.33
CA LEU A 359 4.95 -4.15 6.27
C LEU A 359 5.23 -3.49 4.92
N ASN A 360 4.52 -2.40 4.61
CA ASN A 360 4.74 -1.65 3.36
C ASN A 360 5.99 -0.78 3.42
N GLN A 361 6.20 -0.02 4.50
CA GLN A 361 7.36 0.86 4.69
C GLN A 361 8.69 0.09 4.70
N LYS A 362 8.69 -1.12 5.25
CA LYS A 362 9.89 -1.99 5.33
C LYS A 362 9.96 -3.04 4.22
N GLU A 363 9.00 -3.04 3.30
CA GLU A 363 8.88 -4.03 2.21
C GLU A 363 8.93 -5.48 2.69
N LYS A 364 8.34 -5.74 3.86
CA LYS A 364 8.31 -7.06 4.50
C LYS A 364 7.07 -7.85 4.09
N LYS A 365 7.17 -9.18 4.08
CA LYS A 365 6.11 -10.05 3.57
C LYS A 365 5.08 -10.40 4.63
N TYR A 366 5.51 -10.95 5.75
CA TYR A 366 4.64 -11.45 6.81
C TYR A 366 4.78 -10.66 8.10
N GLY A 367 3.65 -10.35 8.71
CA GLY A 367 3.59 -9.75 10.02
C GLY A 367 2.55 -10.42 10.92
N VAL A 368 2.84 -10.48 12.22
CA VAL A 368 1.91 -11.01 13.22
C VAL A 368 1.59 -9.92 14.24
N ALA A 369 0.30 -9.57 14.37
CA ALA A 369 -0.21 -8.77 15.47
C ALA A 369 -0.75 -9.70 16.56
N SER A 370 -0.42 -9.45 17.83
CA SER A 370 -0.91 -10.25 18.96
C SER A 370 -1.07 -9.43 20.23
N LEU A 371 -2.01 -9.82 21.06
CA LEU A 371 -2.20 -9.19 22.37
C LEU A 371 -2.77 -10.17 23.39
N CYS A 372 -2.40 -9.93 24.65
CA CYS A 372 -3.02 -10.56 25.80
C CYS A 372 -4.33 -9.84 26.15
N ILE A 373 -5.23 -10.55 26.78
CA ILE A 373 -6.57 -10.10 27.12
C ILE A 373 -6.86 -10.48 28.56
N GLY A 374 -7.44 -9.56 29.33
CA GLY A 374 -7.91 -9.83 30.69
C GLY A 374 -8.84 -11.05 30.73
N GLY A 375 -8.70 -11.87 31.77
CA GLY A 375 -9.41 -13.14 31.88
C GLY A 375 -8.69 -14.33 31.24
N GLY A 376 -7.43 -14.16 30.80
CA GLY A 376 -6.60 -15.25 30.27
C GLY A 376 -6.84 -15.57 28.79
N LEU A 377 -7.42 -14.65 28.03
CA LEU A 377 -7.57 -14.81 26.58
C LEU A 377 -6.38 -14.21 25.83
N GLY A 378 -6.20 -14.60 24.57
CA GLY A 378 -5.20 -14.06 23.68
C GLY A 378 -5.60 -14.19 22.23
N LEU A 379 -5.30 -13.16 21.44
CA LEU A 379 -5.53 -13.11 20.00
C LEU A 379 -4.21 -12.98 19.26
N ALA A 380 -4.16 -13.57 18.06
CA ALA A 380 -3.12 -13.32 17.08
C ALA A 380 -3.71 -13.29 15.67
N MET A 381 -3.19 -12.39 14.82
CA MET A 381 -3.57 -12.25 13.41
C MET A 381 -2.33 -12.18 12.54
N LEU A 382 -2.35 -12.95 11.44
CA LEU A 382 -1.32 -12.96 10.41
C LEU A 382 -1.73 -12.06 9.27
N LEU A 383 -0.91 -11.05 9.00
CA LEU A 383 -1.00 -10.18 7.84
C LEU A 383 0.06 -10.54 6.81
N GLU A 384 -0.29 -10.42 5.56
CA GLU A 384 0.65 -10.52 4.44
C GLU A 384 0.61 -9.24 3.63
N ARG A 385 1.78 -8.66 3.34
CA ARG A 385 1.87 -7.54 2.42
C ARG A 385 1.46 -8.00 1.02
N PRO A 386 0.58 -7.26 0.32
CA PRO A 386 0.25 -7.58 -1.06
C PRO A 386 1.55 -7.67 -1.86
N GLN A 387 1.72 -8.76 -2.59
CA GLN A 387 2.77 -8.74 -3.61
C GLN A 387 2.32 -7.68 -4.62
N GLN A 388 3.01 -6.54 -4.62
CA GLN A 388 2.93 -5.68 -5.79
C GLN A 388 3.24 -6.60 -6.96
N LYS A 389 2.29 -6.80 -7.89
CA LYS A 389 2.63 -7.30 -9.23
C LYS A 389 3.87 -6.49 -9.58
N LYS A 390 5.05 -7.13 -9.73
CA LYS A 390 6.30 -6.47 -10.14
C LYS A 390 5.87 -5.46 -11.17
N ASN A 391 6.11 -4.18 -10.91
CA ASN A 391 5.62 -3.10 -11.75
C ASN A 391 5.77 -3.54 -13.19
N SER A 392 4.67 -3.94 -13.83
CA SER A 392 4.65 -4.09 -15.26
C SER A 392 5.17 -2.75 -15.73
N ARG A 393 6.26 -2.75 -16.49
CA ARG A 393 6.82 -1.50 -16.98
C ARG A 393 5.66 -0.71 -17.56
N PHE A 394 5.58 0.58 -17.33
CA PHE A 394 4.41 1.42 -17.65
C PHE A 394 3.84 1.10 -19.05
N TYR A 395 4.70 0.79 -20.03
CA TYR A 395 4.29 0.38 -21.37
C TYR A 395 3.62 -1.00 -21.46
N GLN A 396 3.73 -1.85 -20.43
CA GLN A 396 3.10 -3.18 -20.35
C GLN A 396 1.72 -3.14 -19.69
N MET A 397 1.36 -2.02 -19.07
CA MET A 397 0.06 -1.79 -18.45
C MET A 397 -1.00 -1.52 -19.52
N SER A 398 -2.27 -1.80 -19.23
CA SER A 398 -3.39 -1.28 -20.05
C SER A 398 -3.49 0.24 -19.89
N PRO A 399 -4.18 0.96 -20.80
CA PRO A 399 -4.45 2.39 -20.64
C PRO A 399 -5.12 2.73 -19.31
N GLU A 400 -6.08 1.93 -18.87
CA GLU A 400 -6.79 2.07 -17.60
C GLU A 400 -5.85 1.89 -16.41
N GLU A 401 -4.95 0.89 -16.44
CA GLU A 401 -3.94 0.66 -15.40
C GLU A 401 -2.93 1.82 -15.35
N ARG A 402 -2.54 2.40 -16.49
CA ARG A 402 -1.67 3.57 -16.57
C ARG A 402 -2.31 4.80 -15.92
N LEU A 403 -3.58 5.07 -16.26
CA LEU A 403 -4.33 6.19 -15.66
C LEU A 403 -4.50 6.00 -14.15
N ALA A 404 -4.79 4.78 -13.70
CA ALA A 404 -4.86 4.46 -12.28
C ALA A 404 -3.50 4.66 -11.56
N SER A 405 -2.39 4.26 -12.19
CA SER A 405 -1.04 4.48 -11.66
C SER A 405 -0.73 5.97 -11.50
N LEU A 406 -1.02 6.78 -12.54
CA LEU A 406 -0.79 8.23 -12.50
C LEU A 406 -1.65 8.94 -11.45
N LEU A 407 -2.90 8.50 -11.24
CA LEU A 407 -3.77 9.01 -10.18
C LEU A 407 -3.21 8.65 -8.79
N ASN A 408 -2.84 7.39 -8.58
CA ASN A 408 -2.32 6.91 -7.30
C ASN A 408 -0.96 7.58 -6.93
N GLU A 409 -0.16 7.94 -7.93
CA GLU A 409 1.07 8.70 -7.76
C GLU A 409 0.82 10.22 -7.56
N GLY A 410 -0.44 10.66 -7.56
CA GLY A 410 -0.81 12.08 -7.42
C GLY A 410 -0.38 12.95 -8.61
N ARG A 411 -0.07 12.37 -9.76
CA ARG A 411 0.36 13.08 -10.98
C ARG A 411 -0.82 13.65 -11.77
N ILE A 412 -2.00 13.07 -11.62
CA ILE A 412 -3.26 13.57 -12.20
C ILE A 412 -4.35 13.58 -11.13
N SER A 413 -5.38 14.43 -11.32
CA SER A 413 -6.57 14.45 -10.46
C SER A 413 -7.59 13.38 -10.90
N ALA A 414 -8.58 13.09 -10.05
CA ALA A 414 -9.70 12.20 -10.41
C ALA A 414 -10.51 12.75 -11.60
N ASP A 415 -10.70 14.08 -11.66
CA ASP A 415 -11.40 14.72 -12.77
C ASP A 415 -10.61 14.57 -14.07
N THR A 416 -9.30 14.78 -14.04
CA THR A 416 -8.42 14.57 -15.21
C THR A 416 -8.45 13.11 -15.67
N LYS A 417 -8.45 12.14 -14.74
CA LYS A 417 -8.60 10.72 -15.10
C LYS A 417 -9.90 10.46 -15.85
N LYS A 418 -11.02 11.00 -15.35
CA LYS A 418 -12.33 10.84 -15.96
C LYS A 418 -12.42 11.47 -17.36
N GLU A 419 -11.76 12.61 -17.57
CA GLU A 419 -11.65 13.23 -18.90
C GLU A 419 -10.86 12.34 -19.87
N PHE A 420 -9.75 11.76 -19.41
CA PHE A 420 -8.90 10.88 -20.23
C PHE A 420 -9.53 9.52 -20.55
N GLU A 421 -10.51 9.08 -19.79
CA GLU A 421 -11.31 7.87 -20.07
C GLU A 421 -12.36 8.07 -21.18
N ASN A 422 -12.68 9.30 -21.53
CA ASN A 422 -13.65 9.62 -22.59
C ASN A 422 -12.97 9.64 -23.96
N THR A 423 -12.73 8.46 -24.53
CA THR A 423 -12.02 8.26 -25.80
C THR A 423 -12.99 7.81 -26.92
N ALA A 424 -12.66 8.16 -28.17
CA ALA A 424 -13.43 7.78 -29.36
C ALA A 424 -12.99 6.42 -29.95
N LEU A 425 -11.72 6.05 -29.76
CA LEU A 425 -11.18 4.75 -30.19
C LEU A 425 -11.32 3.72 -29.07
N SER A 426 -11.47 2.45 -29.43
CA SER A 426 -11.36 1.40 -28.42
C SER A 426 -9.93 1.34 -27.87
N SER A 427 -9.78 1.11 -26.57
CA SER A 427 -8.47 0.99 -25.89
C SER A 427 -7.54 -0.02 -26.60
N GLN A 428 -8.10 -1.08 -27.16
CA GLN A 428 -7.34 -2.09 -27.89
C GLN A 428 -6.70 -1.51 -29.16
N ILE A 429 -7.41 -0.69 -29.91
CA ILE A 429 -6.89 -0.06 -31.14
C ILE A 429 -5.85 1.01 -30.77
N ALA A 430 -6.22 1.93 -29.89
CA ALA A 430 -5.35 3.04 -29.50
C ALA A 430 -4.02 2.59 -28.91
N ASN A 431 -4.03 1.59 -28.02
CA ASN A 431 -2.83 1.05 -27.38
C ASN A 431 -1.88 0.31 -28.36
N HIS A 432 -2.39 -0.13 -29.53
CA HIS A 432 -1.54 -0.69 -30.59
C HIS A 432 -0.94 0.36 -31.51
N MET A 433 -1.45 1.60 -31.48
CA MET A 433 -0.98 2.69 -32.34
C MET A 433 0.24 3.40 -31.77
N ILE A 434 0.30 3.57 -30.43
CA ILE A 434 1.39 4.26 -29.74
C ILE A 434 1.76 3.55 -28.44
N GLU A 435 3.01 3.68 -28.01
CA GLU A 435 3.49 3.20 -26.72
C GLU A 435 2.95 4.08 -25.57
N ASN A 436 2.66 3.46 -24.41
CA ASN A 436 2.25 4.16 -23.19
C ASN A 436 0.98 5.03 -23.34
N GLN A 437 0.08 4.65 -24.24
CA GLN A 437 -1.17 5.36 -24.47
C GLN A 437 -1.98 5.48 -23.16
N ILE A 438 -2.48 6.67 -22.86
CA ILE A 438 -3.29 6.97 -21.66
C ILE A 438 -4.65 7.57 -22.03
N SER A 439 -4.76 8.25 -23.17
CA SER A 439 -5.97 8.89 -23.67
C SER A 439 -5.79 9.31 -25.12
N GLU A 440 -6.73 10.08 -25.65
CA GLU A 440 -6.73 10.67 -26.98
C GLU A 440 -6.79 12.19 -26.88
N THR A 441 -6.33 12.86 -27.94
CA THR A 441 -6.54 14.30 -28.12
C THR A 441 -7.19 14.54 -29.47
N GLU A 442 -8.17 15.42 -29.52
CA GLU A 442 -8.81 15.82 -30.78
C GLU A 442 -7.90 16.77 -31.54
N VAL A 443 -7.63 16.44 -32.79
CA VAL A 443 -6.88 17.30 -33.71
C VAL A 443 -7.83 17.74 -34.81
N PRO A 444 -8.00 19.08 -35.05
CA PRO A 444 -8.86 19.57 -36.12
C PRO A 444 -8.43 19.03 -37.46
N MET A 445 -9.42 18.58 -38.27
CA MET A 445 -9.19 18.10 -39.62
C MET A 445 -9.83 19.07 -40.62
N GLY A 446 -9.00 19.58 -41.51
CA GLY A 446 -9.44 20.41 -42.65
C GLY A 446 -9.16 19.75 -43.99
N VAL A 447 -9.39 20.46 -45.08
CA VAL A 447 -9.21 19.95 -46.44
C VAL A 447 -8.31 20.88 -47.24
N GLY A 448 -7.21 20.32 -47.77
CA GLY A 448 -6.37 20.97 -48.78
C GLY A 448 -7.07 20.95 -50.14
N LEU A 449 -7.07 22.13 -50.80
CA LEU A 449 -7.79 22.37 -52.06
C LEU A 449 -6.81 22.61 -53.23
N HIS A 450 -7.34 22.50 -54.42
CA HIS A 450 -6.62 22.82 -55.67
C HIS A 450 -5.41 21.92 -56.02
N LEU A 451 -5.31 20.77 -55.38
CA LEU A 451 -4.20 19.84 -55.70
C LEU A 451 -4.57 19.00 -56.95
N THR A 452 -3.92 19.28 -58.05
CA THR A 452 -4.01 18.49 -59.26
C THR A 452 -2.72 17.71 -59.45
N VAL A 453 -2.78 16.39 -59.52
CA VAL A 453 -1.64 15.50 -59.77
C VAL A 453 -1.94 14.61 -60.95
N ASP A 454 -1.05 14.61 -61.97
CA ASP A 454 -1.23 13.84 -63.22
C ASP A 454 -2.61 14.00 -63.83
N GLU A 455 -3.07 15.27 -63.94
CA GLU A 455 -4.34 15.67 -64.52
C GLU A 455 -5.60 15.27 -63.68
N THR A 456 -5.38 14.72 -62.48
CA THR A 456 -6.46 14.35 -61.54
C THR A 456 -6.50 15.30 -60.35
N ASP A 457 -7.70 15.82 -60.03
CA ASP A 457 -7.92 16.69 -58.89
C ASP A 457 -8.12 15.87 -57.62
N TYR A 458 -7.46 16.27 -56.53
CA TYR A 458 -7.54 15.62 -55.25
C TYR A 458 -8.00 16.59 -54.16
N LEU A 459 -8.90 16.11 -53.32
CA LEU A 459 -9.18 16.69 -52.00
C LEU A 459 -8.34 15.96 -50.95
N VAL A 460 -7.52 16.69 -50.20
CA VAL A 460 -6.61 16.10 -49.25
C VAL A 460 -7.07 16.40 -47.82
N PRO A 461 -7.64 15.41 -47.08
CA PRO A 461 -7.94 15.59 -45.67
C PRO A 461 -6.64 15.69 -44.88
N MET A 462 -6.55 16.70 -44.01
CA MET A 462 -5.35 17.00 -43.24
C MET A 462 -5.73 17.24 -41.78
N ALA A 463 -5.19 16.41 -40.90
CA ALA A 463 -5.19 16.67 -39.46
C ALA A 463 -3.90 17.42 -39.12
N THR A 464 -4.01 18.57 -38.46
CA THR A 464 -2.84 19.42 -38.22
C THR A 464 -2.99 20.20 -36.91
N GLU A 465 -1.88 20.34 -36.22
CA GLU A 465 -1.75 21.19 -35.03
C GLU A 465 -1.54 22.66 -35.39
N GLU A 466 -1.04 22.95 -36.60
CA GLU A 466 -0.74 24.31 -37.03
C GLU A 466 -1.76 24.82 -38.04
N PRO A 467 -2.51 25.92 -37.74
CA PRO A 467 -3.59 26.43 -38.60
C PRO A 467 -3.17 26.82 -40.02
N SER A 468 -1.91 27.23 -40.21
CA SER A 468 -1.38 27.74 -41.47
C SER A 468 -1.10 26.67 -42.53
N VAL A 469 -0.93 25.41 -42.13
CA VAL A 469 -0.48 24.32 -43.02
C VAL A 469 -1.47 24.02 -44.13
N ILE A 470 -2.76 23.95 -43.82
CA ILE A 470 -3.84 23.69 -44.81
C ILE A 470 -3.97 24.84 -45.83
N ALA A 471 -3.87 26.08 -45.33
CA ALA A 471 -3.89 27.25 -46.19
C ALA A 471 -2.64 27.30 -47.10
N ALA A 472 -1.47 26.97 -46.56
CA ALA A 472 -0.22 26.91 -47.32
C ALA A 472 -0.25 25.84 -48.42
N LEU A 473 -0.78 24.62 -48.12
CA LEU A 473 -0.98 23.58 -49.13
C LEU A 473 -1.89 24.06 -50.27
N SER A 474 -3.05 24.59 -49.94
CA SER A 474 -4.04 25.04 -50.92
C SER A 474 -3.49 26.18 -51.78
N ASN A 475 -2.79 27.13 -51.16
CA ASN A 475 -2.13 28.23 -51.91
C ASN A 475 -0.97 27.74 -52.77
N GLY A 476 -0.14 26.86 -52.27
CA GLY A 476 0.97 26.25 -53.01
C GLY A 476 0.46 25.42 -54.19
N ALA A 477 -0.58 24.64 -54.01
CA ALA A 477 -1.25 23.86 -55.06
C ALA A 477 -1.83 24.77 -56.17
N LYS A 478 -2.48 25.88 -55.78
CA LYS A 478 -2.97 26.86 -56.75
C LYS A 478 -1.88 27.56 -57.54
N ILE A 479 -0.72 27.87 -56.93
CA ILE A 479 0.42 28.50 -57.59
C ILE A 479 1.08 27.51 -58.53
N ALA A 480 1.22 26.25 -58.17
CA ALA A 480 1.86 25.21 -58.97
C ALA A 480 1.09 24.83 -60.23
N GLN A 481 -0.22 25.06 -60.27
CA GLN A 481 -1.11 24.75 -61.39
C GLN A 481 -1.06 23.26 -61.84
N GLY A 482 -0.75 22.36 -60.92
CA GLY A 482 -0.66 20.93 -61.09
C GLY A 482 0.80 20.37 -60.99
N PHE A 483 0.85 19.09 -60.69
CA PHE A 483 2.09 18.33 -60.53
C PHE A 483 2.06 17.15 -61.52
N LYS A 484 3.23 16.82 -62.09
CA LYS A 484 3.45 15.56 -62.80
C LYS A 484 4.35 14.68 -61.97
N THR A 485 3.95 13.44 -61.81
CA THR A 485 4.71 12.47 -60.98
C THR A 485 5.39 11.42 -61.90
N VAL A 486 6.60 11.10 -61.60
CA VAL A 486 7.31 9.95 -62.17
C VAL A 486 7.79 9.12 -60.98
N SER A 487 7.30 7.91 -60.89
CA SER A 487 7.77 6.97 -59.85
C SER A 487 8.53 5.82 -60.49
N GLN A 488 9.68 5.51 -59.94
CA GLN A 488 10.42 4.26 -60.20
C GLN A 488 9.93 3.17 -59.21
N GLN A 489 10.67 2.08 -59.11
CA GLN A 489 10.38 1.08 -58.07
C GLN A 489 10.33 1.70 -56.68
N ARG A 490 9.35 1.29 -55.90
CA ARG A 490 9.15 1.78 -54.52
C ARG A 490 10.10 1.07 -53.56
N LEU A 491 11.33 1.55 -53.47
CA LEU A 491 12.38 1.01 -52.61
C LEU A 491 12.86 2.09 -51.63
N MET A 492 12.99 1.71 -50.38
CA MET A 492 13.68 2.55 -49.40
C MET A 492 15.17 2.31 -49.48
N ARG A 493 15.93 3.40 -49.31
CA ARG A 493 17.41 3.33 -49.26
C ARG A 493 17.87 3.47 -47.81
N GLY A 494 18.66 2.51 -47.35
CA GLY A 494 19.47 2.58 -46.16
C GLY A 494 20.95 2.47 -46.50
N GLN A 495 21.83 2.92 -45.62
CA GLN A 495 23.27 2.97 -45.91
C GLN A 495 24.09 2.44 -44.74
N ILE A 496 25.12 1.65 -45.07
CA ILE A 496 26.24 1.38 -44.17
C ILE A 496 27.46 2.05 -44.77
N VAL A 497 28.16 2.86 -44.00
CA VAL A 497 29.31 3.63 -44.46
C VAL A 497 30.57 3.14 -43.78
N PHE A 498 31.58 2.84 -44.56
CA PHE A 498 32.95 2.59 -44.11
C PHE A 498 33.77 3.87 -44.30
N TYR A 499 34.55 4.23 -43.32
CA TYR A 499 35.47 5.38 -43.34
C TYR A 499 36.88 4.93 -42.96
N ASP A 500 37.87 5.74 -43.32
CA ASP A 500 39.30 5.42 -43.19
C ASP A 500 39.70 4.13 -43.94
N VAL A 501 39.06 3.88 -45.08
CA VAL A 501 39.31 2.73 -45.92
C VAL A 501 40.57 2.97 -46.75
N ALA A 502 41.60 2.14 -46.56
CA ALA A 502 42.87 2.29 -47.24
C ALA A 502 42.80 2.01 -48.76
N ASP A 503 41.92 1.09 -49.19
CA ASP A 503 41.70 0.73 -50.58
C ASP A 503 40.20 0.47 -50.82
N PRO A 504 39.45 1.52 -51.24
CA PRO A 504 38.01 1.45 -51.49
C PRO A 504 37.60 0.42 -52.56
N GLU A 505 38.38 0.29 -53.62
CA GLU A 505 38.08 -0.65 -54.72
C GLU A 505 38.20 -2.10 -54.21
N SER A 506 39.28 -2.44 -53.53
CA SER A 506 39.47 -3.75 -52.91
C SER A 506 38.36 -4.10 -51.88
N LEU A 507 37.89 -3.14 -51.13
CA LEU A 507 36.77 -3.36 -50.19
C LEU A 507 35.48 -3.67 -50.95
N ILE A 508 35.15 -2.90 -51.98
CA ILE A 508 33.97 -3.13 -52.82
C ILE A 508 34.02 -4.53 -53.48
N ASP A 509 35.15 -4.93 -54.05
CA ASP A 509 35.31 -6.25 -54.63
C ASP A 509 35.07 -7.37 -53.60
N LYS A 510 35.61 -7.25 -52.40
CA LYS A 510 35.40 -8.20 -51.30
C LYS A 510 33.92 -8.30 -50.88
N LEU A 511 33.20 -7.17 -50.84
CA LEU A 511 31.79 -7.14 -50.51
C LEU A 511 30.95 -7.78 -51.63
N GLN A 512 31.24 -7.49 -52.90
CA GLN A 512 30.53 -8.06 -54.04
C GLN A 512 30.66 -9.58 -54.13
N VAL A 513 31.83 -10.11 -53.84
CA VAL A 513 32.06 -11.58 -53.81
C VAL A 513 31.16 -12.27 -52.76
N ARG A 514 30.83 -11.56 -51.67
CA ARG A 514 30.02 -12.09 -50.57
C ARG A 514 28.58 -11.55 -50.55
N GLU A 515 28.11 -11.00 -51.64
CA GLU A 515 26.80 -10.34 -51.72
C GLU A 515 25.64 -11.27 -51.32
N ALA A 516 25.71 -12.55 -51.66
CA ALA A 516 24.70 -13.54 -51.26
C ALA A 516 24.57 -13.70 -49.72
N GLU A 517 25.68 -13.58 -48.98
CA GLU A 517 25.68 -13.63 -47.52
C GLU A 517 25.06 -12.37 -46.93
N ILE A 518 25.26 -11.21 -47.58
CA ILE A 518 24.64 -9.94 -47.18
C ILE A 518 23.11 -10.02 -47.33
N PHE A 519 22.65 -10.53 -48.49
CA PHE A 519 21.20 -10.74 -48.71
C PHE A 519 20.61 -11.69 -47.67
N GLN A 520 21.26 -12.82 -47.43
CA GLN A 520 20.79 -13.80 -46.45
C GLN A 520 20.71 -13.19 -45.04
N GLN A 521 21.70 -12.45 -44.60
CA GLN A 521 21.72 -11.82 -43.29
C GLN A 521 20.65 -10.74 -43.17
N ALA A 522 20.43 -9.92 -44.18
CA ALA A 522 19.36 -8.93 -44.22
C ALA A 522 17.98 -9.60 -44.09
N GLU A 523 17.73 -10.71 -44.78
CA GLU A 523 16.48 -11.46 -44.69
C GLU A 523 16.27 -12.09 -43.30
N LEU A 524 17.33 -12.63 -42.69
CA LEU A 524 17.32 -13.20 -41.35
C LEU A 524 17.05 -12.12 -40.29
N SER A 525 17.50 -10.90 -40.51
CA SER A 525 17.33 -9.78 -39.59
C SER A 525 15.88 -9.28 -39.52
N TYR A 526 15.06 -9.44 -40.58
CA TYR A 526 13.65 -9.06 -40.60
C TYR A 526 12.75 -10.05 -41.36
N PRO A 527 12.53 -11.27 -40.85
CA PRO A 527 11.83 -12.34 -41.55
C PRO A 527 10.36 -12.02 -41.89
N SER A 528 9.73 -11.11 -41.13
CA SER A 528 8.30 -10.80 -41.29
C SER A 528 8.03 -10.04 -42.59
N ILE A 529 8.92 -9.19 -43.06
CA ILE A 529 8.75 -8.48 -44.32
C ILE A 529 9.03 -9.41 -45.53
N VAL A 530 9.97 -10.33 -45.36
CA VAL A 530 10.28 -11.34 -46.38
C VAL A 530 9.07 -12.25 -46.64
N LYS A 531 8.40 -12.70 -45.59
CA LYS A 531 7.15 -13.49 -45.69
C LYS A 531 6.01 -12.75 -46.39
N ARG A 532 6.03 -11.41 -46.39
CA ARG A 532 5.07 -10.56 -47.11
C ARG A 532 5.50 -10.24 -48.54
N GLY A 533 6.59 -10.83 -49.02
CA GLY A 533 7.15 -10.61 -50.35
C GLY A 533 7.95 -9.33 -50.51
N GLY A 534 8.32 -8.67 -49.40
CA GLY A 534 9.28 -7.55 -49.36
C GLY A 534 10.71 -8.02 -49.10
N GLY A 535 11.55 -7.13 -48.54
CA GLY A 535 12.95 -7.40 -48.18
C GLY A 535 13.96 -6.70 -49.06
N LEU A 536 15.23 -7.01 -48.87
CA LEU A 536 16.35 -6.45 -49.69
C LEU A 536 16.18 -6.82 -51.17
N ARG A 537 16.36 -5.85 -52.07
CA ARG A 537 16.22 -6.03 -53.51
C ARG A 537 17.49 -5.80 -54.30
N ASP A 538 18.29 -4.85 -53.84
CA ASP A 538 19.50 -4.47 -54.55
C ASP A 538 20.54 -3.89 -53.60
N LEU A 539 21.80 -3.98 -53.92
CA LEU A 539 22.92 -3.35 -53.23
C LEU A 539 23.68 -2.48 -54.23
N GLN A 540 23.99 -1.26 -53.80
CA GLN A 540 24.81 -0.34 -54.60
C GLN A 540 26.02 0.08 -53.79
N TYR A 541 27.18 -0.04 -54.42
CA TYR A 541 28.46 0.28 -53.83
C TYR A 541 28.97 1.59 -54.41
N ARG A 542 29.37 2.53 -53.56
CA ARG A 542 29.89 3.83 -54.00
C ARG A 542 31.13 4.20 -53.20
N ALA A 543 32.22 4.47 -53.91
CA ALA A 543 33.36 5.11 -53.30
C ALA A 543 33.20 6.64 -53.40
N PHE A 544 33.37 7.32 -52.27
CA PHE A 544 33.42 8.76 -52.21
C PHE A 544 34.81 9.16 -51.70
N ASP A 545 35.58 9.90 -52.55
CA ASP A 545 36.99 10.20 -52.31
C ASP A 545 37.87 8.97 -52.01
N GLU A 546 39.09 9.15 -51.52
CA GLU A 546 40.10 8.08 -51.38
C GLU A 546 39.91 7.21 -50.13
N SER A 547 38.91 7.49 -49.26
CA SER A 547 38.80 6.81 -47.95
C SER A 547 37.38 6.43 -47.51
N PHE A 548 36.37 6.68 -48.33
CA PHE A 548 34.97 6.47 -47.97
C PHE A 548 34.28 5.49 -48.91
N VAL A 549 33.61 4.45 -48.37
CA VAL A 549 32.76 3.54 -49.12
C VAL A 549 31.38 3.47 -48.52
N SER A 550 30.33 3.72 -49.30
CA SER A 550 28.94 3.53 -48.94
C SER A 550 28.39 2.27 -49.59
N VAL A 551 27.76 1.43 -48.80
CA VAL A 551 26.94 0.32 -49.26
C VAL A 551 25.49 0.71 -49.08
N ASP A 552 24.77 0.95 -50.15
CA ASP A 552 23.38 1.35 -50.18
C ASP A 552 22.50 0.12 -50.34
N PHE A 553 21.58 -0.07 -49.40
CA PHE A 553 20.60 -1.14 -49.37
C PHE A 553 19.29 -0.64 -49.93
N LEU A 554 18.79 -1.23 -50.98
CA LEU A 554 17.50 -0.92 -51.57
C LEU A 554 16.46 -1.95 -51.10
N VAL A 555 15.56 -1.54 -50.21
CA VAL A 555 14.66 -2.43 -49.49
C VAL A 555 13.21 -2.18 -49.90
N ASP A 556 12.50 -3.23 -50.31
CA ASP A 556 11.06 -3.21 -50.51
C ASP A 556 10.33 -3.42 -49.17
N VAL A 557 9.84 -2.35 -48.61
CA VAL A 557 9.13 -2.32 -47.31
C VAL A 557 7.63 -2.50 -47.46
N LYS A 558 7.12 -2.76 -48.67
CA LYS A 558 5.69 -2.86 -48.98
C LYS A 558 4.94 -1.59 -48.54
N ASP A 559 3.80 -1.74 -47.86
CA ASP A 559 2.96 -0.60 -47.39
C ASP A 559 3.35 -0.05 -46.03
N ALA A 560 4.48 -0.57 -45.46
CA ALA A 560 4.97 -0.04 -44.18
C ALA A 560 5.70 1.30 -44.36
N MET A 561 5.78 2.10 -43.32
CA MET A 561 6.61 3.29 -43.24
C MET A 561 8.11 2.92 -43.44
N GLY A 562 8.52 1.81 -42.92
CA GLY A 562 9.74 1.10 -43.32
C GLY A 562 11.02 1.41 -42.57
N ALA A 563 11.09 2.50 -41.78
CA ALA A 563 12.34 2.89 -41.11
C ALA A 563 12.92 1.79 -40.21
N ASN A 564 12.09 1.17 -39.36
CA ASN A 564 12.51 0.07 -38.47
C ASN A 564 12.92 -1.18 -39.23
N ILE A 565 12.30 -1.46 -40.40
CA ILE A 565 12.63 -2.59 -41.25
C ILE A 565 14.04 -2.41 -41.81
N VAL A 566 14.30 -1.24 -42.38
CA VAL A 566 15.61 -0.89 -42.95
C VAL A 566 16.67 -0.90 -41.87
N ASN A 567 16.44 -0.24 -40.70
CA ASN A 567 17.40 -0.21 -39.61
C ASN A 567 17.76 -1.62 -39.11
N ALA A 568 16.77 -2.49 -38.87
CA ALA A 568 17.05 -3.84 -38.41
C ALA A 568 17.87 -4.66 -39.41
N MET A 569 17.63 -4.49 -40.72
CA MET A 569 18.44 -5.13 -41.74
C MET A 569 19.88 -4.59 -41.77
N LEU A 570 20.04 -3.26 -41.69
CA LEU A 570 21.35 -2.62 -41.67
C LEU A 570 22.15 -3.02 -40.42
N GLU A 571 21.53 -3.00 -39.23
CA GLU A 571 22.18 -3.39 -37.97
C GLU A 571 22.65 -4.86 -38.03
N GLY A 572 21.79 -5.77 -38.50
CA GLY A 572 22.17 -7.17 -38.62
C GLY A 572 23.29 -7.42 -39.62
N VAL A 573 23.32 -6.68 -40.73
CA VAL A 573 24.43 -6.77 -41.71
C VAL A 573 25.67 -6.04 -41.20
N ALA A 574 25.54 -4.96 -40.46
CA ALA A 574 26.68 -4.28 -39.85
C ALA A 574 27.47 -5.18 -38.90
N GLU A 575 26.80 -6.04 -38.13
CA GLU A 575 27.48 -7.05 -37.32
C GLU A 575 28.26 -8.05 -38.18
N LEU A 576 27.66 -8.52 -39.28
CA LEU A 576 28.36 -9.40 -40.24
C LEU A 576 29.60 -8.70 -40.83
N PHE A 577 29.52 -7.42 -41.16
CA PHE A 577 30.66 -6.64 -41.65
C PHE A 577 31.74 -6.48 -40.60
N ARG A 578 31.39 -6.28 -39.34
CA ARG A 578 32.33 -6.24 -38.22
C ARG A 578 33.09 -7.56 -38.08
N GLU A 579 32.39 -8.69 -38.20
CA GLU A 579 33.04 -10.01 -38.15
C GLU A 579 34.02 -10.20 -39.32
N TRP A 580 33.69 -9.73 -40.53
CA TRP A 580 34.53 -9.89 -41.71
C TRP A 580 35.78 -9.01 -41.73
N PHE A 581 35.68 -7.85 -41.07
CA PHE A 581 36.73 -6.82 -41.12
C PHE A 581 37.26 -6.47 -39.70
N ALA A 582 37.07 -7.36 -38.71
CA ALA A 582 37.51 -7.14 -37.33
C ALA A 582 39.04 -6.95 -37.14
N GLU A 583 39.84 -7.29 -38.14
CA GLU A 583 41.30 -7.18 -38.11
C GLU A 583 41.85 -6.08 -39.07
N GLN A 584 41.00 -5.22 -39.65
CA GLN A 584 41.42 -4.17 -40.59
C GLN A 584 41.14 -2.77 -40.07
#